data_6350f8be18afd6a05fca4a451a088b0d
#
_entry.id   6350f8be18afd6a05fca4a451a088b0d
#
_cell.length_a   1.000
_cell.length_b   1.000
_cell.length_c   1.000
_cell.angle_alpha   90.00
_cell.angle_beta   90.00
_cell.angle_gamma   90.00
#
_symmetry.space_group_name_H-M   'P 1'
#
loop_
_entity.id
_entity.type
_entity.pdbx_description
1 polymer ?
#
loop_
_entity_poly.entity_id
_entity_poly.type
_entity_poly.pdbx_seq_one_letter_code
_entity_poly.pdbx_strand_id
1 'polypeptide(L)'
;MQNILITGGAGFIGANFVRFLLKAEPQAKIVNLDLLTYAGSLENLKDLPDPERHIFVQGDICDGELVNRLLREDQIDTVIHFAAESHVDRSILGPADFVRTNVMGTFTLLEAAKQFWGESGGFSGRRFHHVSTDEVFGSLSPSDPAFSETTPYDPRSPYSASKASSDHLVRAYFHTYGLPVTITNCSNNYGPYQFPEKLIPLMVLNAVRGKALPIYGDGKQIRDWLYVEDHCEAIYRVAKDGKLGETYNVGGGNQPYNIDLVTEICSVLDELRPEAAPHAALMTHVTDRPGHDRRYAMDITKIRRELGWAPRHEIESGLRATVEWYLSHTDWVAAVLAQDGYSDWLTKNYEKRK
;
A
#
# COMPACT_ATOMS: atom_id res chain seq x y z
N MET A 1 1.67 15.63 15.97
CA MET A 1 2.68 14.95 15.13
C MET A 1 3.72 15.99 14.74
N GLN A 2 4.91 15.92 15.33
CA GLN A 2 6.01 16.87 15.04
C GLN A 2 7.23 16.18 14.46
N ASN A 3 7.62 15.05 15.05
CA ASN A 3 8.75 14.25 14.61
C ASN A 3 8.23 12.87 14.22
N ILE A 4 8.20 12.57 12.95
CA ILE A 4 7.48 11.42 12.40
C ILE A 4 8.46 10.44 11.77
N LEU A 5 8.43 9.19 12.23
CA LEU A 5 9.09 8.09 11.54
C LEU A 5 8.11 7.45 10.57
N ILE A 6 8.43 7.50 9.28
CA ILE A 6 7.72 6.75 8.23
C ILE A 6 8.60 5.58 7.84
N THR A 7 8.08 4.36 7.90
CA THR A 7 8.78 3.18 7.40
C THR A 7 8.17 2.73 6.08
N GLY A 8 8.98 2.34 5.12
CA GLY A 8 8.49 1.99 3.77
C GLY A 8 8.12 3.22 2.92
N GLY A 9 8.68 4.37 3.24
CA GLY A 9 8.34 5.63 2.57
C GLY A 9 8.98 5.83 1.18
N ALA A 10 9.83 4.92 0.71
CA ALA A 10 10.29 4.87 -0.67
C ALA A 10 9.44 3.94 -1.55
N GLY A 11 8.45 3.23 -0.97
CA GLY A 11 7.46 2.45 -1.68
C GLY A 11 6.32 3.30 -2.25
N PHE A 12 5.38 2.66 -2.95
CA PHE A 12 4.25 3.32 -3.62
C PHE A 12 3.41 4.20 -2.69
N ILE A 13 2.74 3.59 -1.69
CA ILE A 13 1.83 4.32 -0.80
C ILE A 13 2.63 5.25 0.11
N GLY A 14 3.77 4.77 0.64
CA GLY A 14 4.61 5.55 1.54
C GLY A 14 5.14 6.84 0.91
N ALA A 15 5.59 6.81 -0.34
CA ALA A 15 6.09 8.00 -1.05
C ALA A 15 4.99 9.03 -1.32
N ASN A 16 3.78 8.58 -1.68
CA ASN A 16 2.61 9.46 -1.77
C ASN A 16 2.25 10.05 -0.41
N PHE A 17 2.33 9.26 0.66
CA PHE A 17 2.07 9.73 2.01
C PHE A 17 3.11 10.75 2.51
N VAL A 18 4.39 10.54 2.20
CA VAL A 18 5.45 11.54 2.48
C VAL A 18 5.11 12.88 1.82
N ARG A 19 4.73 12.88 0.51
CA ARG A 19 4.31 14.10 -0.21
C ARG A 19 3.09 14.75 0.41
N PHE A 20 2.09 13.94 0.75
CA PHE A 20 0.88 14.40 1.41
C PHE A 20 1.20 15.07 2.75
N LEU A 21 1.99 14.40 3.59
CA LEU A 21 2.30 14.86 4.94
C LEU A 21 3.14 16.14 4.96
N LEU A 22 4.11 16.28 4.05
CA LEU A 22 4.89 17.50 3.89
C LEU A 22 4.03 18.73 3.58
N LYS A 23 2.88 18.53 2.92
CA LYS A 23 1.90 19.60 2.65
C LYS A 23 0.93 19.79 3.82
N ALA A 24 0.46 18.69 4.42
CA ALA A 24 -0.57 18.73 5.46
C ALA A 24 -0.06 19.20 6.83
N GLU A 25 1.21 18.93 7.15
CA GLU A 25 1.86 19.29 8.43
C GLU A 25 3.14 20.12 8.16
N PRO A 26 3.02 21.45 7.94
CA PRO A 26 4.15 22.29 7.54
C PRO A 26 5.29 22.40 8.56
N GLN A 27 5.05 22.01 9.82
CA GLN A 27 6.06 22.05 10.88
C GLN A 27 6.67 20.68 11.19
N ALA A 28 6.13 19.59 10.62
CA ALA A 28 6.59 18.26 10.91
C ALA A 28 7.94 17.95 10.24
N LYS A 29 8.79 17.22 10.97
CA LYS A 29 10.00 16.60 10.42
C LYS A 29 9.73 15.13 10.16
N ILE A 30 10.19 14.62 9.04
CA ILE A 30 9.97 13.25 8.60
C ILE A 30 11.32 12.54 8.52
N VAL A 31 11.48 11.48 9.29
CA VAL A 31 12.52 10.47 9.12
C VAL A 31 11.90 9.30 8.35
N ASN A 32 12.43 8.97 7.19
CA ASN A 32 11.90 7.96 6.29
C ASN A 32 12.88 6.77 6.24
N LEU A 33 12.53 5.68 6.91
CA LEU A 33 13.31 4.45 6.96
C LEU A 33 12.79 3.46 5.91
N ASP A 34 13.64 3.11 4.94
CA ASP A 34 13.31 2.14 3.89
C ASP A 34 14.52 1.28 3.55
N LEU A 35 14.30 0.00 3.33
CA LEU A 35 15.37 -0.94 2.97
C LEU A 35 15.77 -0.84 1.49
N LEU A 36 14.92 -0.22 0.65
CA LEU A 36 15.04 -0.19 -0.81
C LEU A 36 15.07 -1.62 -1.39
N THR A 37 14.07 -2.42 -1.05
CA THR A 37 13.83 -3.71 -1.70
C THR A 37 13.29 -3.49 -3.12
N TYR A 38 12.84 -4.53 -3.80
CA TYR A 38 12.41 -4.48 -5.20
C TYR A 38 11.35 -3.43 -5.55
N ALA A 39 10.49 -3.04 -4.59
CA ALA A 39 9.42 -2.06 -4.81
C ALA A 39 9.72 -0.68 -4.20
N GLY A 40 10.81 -0.55 -3.44
CA GLY A 40 11.30 0.72 -2.92
C GLY A 40 12.25 1.39 -3.90
N SER A 41 12.04 2.69 -4.17
CA SER A 41 12.89 3.44 -5.10
C SER A 41 13.09 4.88 -4.65
N LEU A 42 14.32 5.37 -4.72
CA LEU A 42 14.62 6.78 -4.49
C LEU A 42 14.00 7.68 -5.58
N GLU A 43 13.68 7.12 -6.75
CA GLU A 43 12.94 7.83 -7.80
C GLU A 43 11.55 8.30 -7.29
N ASN A 44 10.95 7.53 -6.37
CA ASN A 44 9.69 7.90 -5.73
C ASN A 44 9.82 9.09 -4.79
N LEU A 45 11.02 9.48 -4.40
CA LEU A 45 11.29 10.57 -3.46
C LEU A 45 11.92 11.79 -4.13
N LYS A 46 12.11 11.76 -5.45
CA LYS A 46 12.48 12.95 -6.21
C LYS A 46 11.32 13.96 -6.19
N ASP A 47 11.63 15.22 -6.28
CA ASP A 47 10.66 16.32 -6.35
C ASP A 47 9.67 16.37 -5.17
N LEU A 48 10.15 16.02 -3.96
CA LEU A 48 9.36 16.21 -2.74
C LEU A 48 9.11 17.69 -2.49
N PRO A 49 7.89 18.08 -2.08
CA PRO A 49 7.65 19.41 -1.58
C PRO A 49 8.44 19.56 -0.26
N ASP A 50 9.25 20.63 -0.15
CA ASP A 50 10.02 20.92 1.06
C ASP A 50 10.96 19.78 1.51
N PRO A 51 11.97 19.42 0.69
CA PRO A 51 12.82 18.25 0.93
C PRO A 51 13.71 18.41 2.18
N GLU A 52 13.93 19.63 2.67
CA GLU A 52 14.75 19.89 3.87
C GLU A 52 14.15 19.33 5.17
N ARG A 53 12.84 19.07 5.17
CA ARG A 53 12.13 18.45 6.30
C ARG A 53 12.04 16.93 6.21
N HIS A 54 12.64 16.34 5.17
CA HIS A 54 12.63 14.91 4.92
C HIS A 54 14.05 14.34 4.99
N ILE A 55 14.28 13.44 5.93
CA ILE A 55 15.54 12.72 6.12
C ILE A 55 15.32 11.28 5.67
N PHE A 56 16.03 10.86 4.62
CA PHE A 56 16.01 9.47 4.17
C PHE A 56 17.10 8.66 4.88
N VAL A 57 16.71 7.49 5.41
CA VAL A 57 17.62 6.52 6.03
C VAL A 57 17.41 5.17 5.34
N GLN A 58 18.45 4.64 4.73
CA GLN A 58 18.40 3.29 4.21
C GLN A 58 18.68 2.29 5.35
N GLY A 59 17.73 1.38 5.61
CA GLY A 59 17.89 0.38 6.67
C GLY A 59 16.70 -0.54 6.83
N ASP A 60 16.94 -1.62 7.58
CA ASP A 60 15.96 -2.68 7.84
C ASP A 60 15.18 -2.38 9.14
N ILE A 61 13.86 -2.44 9.08
CA ILE A 61 13.01 -2.32 10.28
C ILE A 61 13.23 -3.44 11.30
N CYS A 62 13.85 -4.55 10.90
CA CYS A 62 14.26 -5.63 11.79
C CYS A 62 15.56 -5.31 12.56
N ASP A 63 16.29 -4.25 12.20
CA ASP A 63 17.46 -3.78 12.93
C ASP A 63 17.04 -2.94 14.15
N GLY A 64 16.95 -3.60 15.31
CA GLY A 64 16.51 -2.95 16.55
C GLY A 64 17.47 -1.84 17.04
N GLU A 65 18.76 -1.92 16.75
CA GLU A 65 19.72 -0.89 17.13
C GLU A 65 19.50 0.37 16.30
N LEU A 66 19.32 0.22 14.98
CA LEU A 66 19.00 1.32 14.08
C LEU A 66 17.66 1.98 14.46
N VAL A 67 16.62 1.18 14.64
CA VAL A 67 15.29 1.69 14.99
C VAL A 67 15.30 2.45 16.31
N ASN A 68 15.92 1.89 17.36
CA ASN A 68 16.06 2.57 18.65
C ASN A 68 16.86 3.87 18.55
N ARG A 69 17.91 3.89 17.75
CA ARG A 69 18.71 5.11 17.52
C ARG A 69 17.85 6.19 16.87
N LEU A 70 17.14 5.89 15.78
CA LEU A 70 16.28 6.86 15.08
C LEU A 70 15.20 7.43 16.01
N LEU A 71 14.51 6.58 16.77
CA LEU A 71 13.48 7.03 17.70
C LEU A 71 14.04 8.03 18.73
N ARG A 72 15.25 7.79 19.24
CA ARG A 72 15.87 8.62 20.29
C ARG A 72 16.51 9.89 19.75
N GLU A 73 17.32 9.79 18.69
CA GLU A 73 18.07 10.93 18.15
C GLU A 73 17.11 11.97 17.54
N ASP A 74 16.09 11.53 16.81
CA ASP A 74 15.11 12.40 16.17
C ASP A 74 13.89 12.68 17.06
N GLN A 75 13.86 12.21 18.30
CA GLN A 75 12.78 12.44 19.28
C GLN A 75 11.39 12.11 18.70
N ILE A 76 11.28 10.96 18.03
CA ILE A 76 10.08 10.55 17.30
C ILE A 76 8.86 10.48 18.22
N ASP A 77 7.82 11.22 17.90
CA ASP A 77 6.52 11.19 18.58
C ASP A 77 5.47 10.33 17.85
N THR A 78 5.67 10.11 16.56
CA THR A 78 4.70 9.40 15.72
C THR A 78 5.42 8.42 14.81
N VAL A 79 4.91 7.19 14.74
CA VAL A 79 5.35 6.16 13.78
C VAL A 79 4.21 5.87 12.83
N ILE A 80 4.46 5.97 11.52
CA ILE A 80 3.54 5.54 10.46
C ILE A 80 4.21 4.38 9.71
N HIS A 81 3.68 3.19 9.90
CA HIS A 81 4.33 1.96 9.48
C HIS A 81 3.73 1.39 8.19
N PHE A 82 4.42 1.63 7.06
CA PHE A 82 4.10 1.06 5.75
C PHE A 82 5.02 -0.10 5.35
N ALA A 83 6.24 -0.18 5.89
CA ALA A 83 7.23 -1.15 5.46
C ALA A 83 6.69 -2.58 5.58
N ALA A 84 6.61 -3.28 4.47
CA ALA A 84 6.13 -4.65 4.37
C ALA A 84 6.57 -5.29 3.07
N GLU A 85 6.80 -6.59 3.08
CA GLU A 85 6.71 -7.41 1.87
C GLU A 85 5.24 -7.55 1.49
N SER A 86 4.87 -7.26 0.23
CA SER A 86 3.45 -7.02 -0.14
C SER A 86 2.93 -7.76 -1.38
N HIS A 87 3.74 -8.56 -2.06
CA HIS A 87 3.31 -9.24 -3.28
C HIS A 87 2.92 -10.70 -3.01
N VAL A 88 1.63 -11.05 -3.19
CA VAL A 88 1.10 -12.39 -2.90
C VAL A 88 1.89 -13.50 -3.61
N ASP A 89 2.13 -13.37 -4.94
CA ASP A 89 2.86 -14.40 -5.69
C ASP A 89 4.29 -14.59 -5.16
N ARG A 90 4.97 -13.52 -4.73
CA ARG A 90 6.28 -13.61 -4.07
C ARG A 90 6.18 -14.33 -2.73
N SER A 91 5.09 -14.13 -1.98
CA SER A 91 4.88 -14.80 -0.69
C SER A 91 4.72 -16.32 -0.83
N ILE A 92 4.17 -16.78 -1.94
CA ILE A 92 4.04 -18.21 -2.25
C ILE A 92 5.41 -18.84 -2.54
N LEU A 93 6.30 -18.09 -3.18
CA LEU A 93 7.64 -18.57 -3.56
C LEU A 93 8.67 -18.47 -2.41
N GLY A 94 8.56 -17.44 -1.55
CA GLY A 94 9.50 -17.17 -0.46
C GLY A 94 8.80 -16.62 0.78
N PRO A 95 8.03 -17.42 1.54
CA PRO A 95 7.23 -16.94 2.66
C PRO A 95 8.06 -16.43 3.85
N ALA A 96 9.33 -16.85 3.98
CA ALA A 96 10.17 -16.50 5.12
C ALA A 96 10.44 -14.99 5.21
N ASP A 97 10.63 -14.31 4.08
CA ASP A 97 10.88 -12.86 4.03
C ASP A 97 9.65 -12.09 4.53
N PHE A 98 8.44 -12.59 4.23
CA PHE A 98 7.18 -12.01 4.70
C PHE A 98 7.02 -12.13 6.22
N VAL A 99 7.36 -13.28 6.79
CA VAL A 99 7.35 -13.46 8.26
C VAL A 99 8.40 -12.56 8.90
N ARG A 100 9.62 -12.53 8.38
CA ARG A 100 10.69 -11.69 8.90
C ARG A 100 10.32 -10.23 8.86
N THR A 101 9.98 -9.69 7.70
CA THR A 101 9.70 -8.26 7.54
C THR A 101 8.39 -7.86 8.22
N ASN A 102 7.28 -8.54 7.90
CA ASN A 102 5.97 -8.09 8.34
C ASN A 102 5.72 -8.37 9.81
N VAL A 103 6.20 -9.52 10.33
CA VAL A 103 5.94 -9.88 11.73
C VAL A 103 7.07 -9.38 12.63
N MET A 104 8.32 -9.80 12.35
CA MET A 104 9.44 -9.43 13.20
C MET A 104 9.80 -7.95 13.11
N GLY A 105 9.73 -7.36 11.90
CA GLY A 105 9.93 -5.91 11.73
C GLY A 105 8.88 -5.08 12.48
N THR A 106 7.60 -5.46 12.41
CA THR A 106 6.55 -4.81 13.21
C THR A 106 6.81 -4.95 14.71
N PHE A 107 7.18 -6.15 15.16
CA PHE A 107 7.55 -6.39 16.56
C PHE A 107 8.69 -5.49 16.99
N THR A 108 9.76 -5.38 16.21
CA THR A 108 10.92 -4.53 16.51
C THR A 108 10.53 -3.06 16.67
N LEU A 109 9.69 -2.54 15.77
CA LEU A 109 9.19 -1.16 15.86
C LEU A 109 8.33 -0.93 17.10
N LEU A 110 7.46 -1.88 17.44
CA LEU A 110 6.59 -1.80 18.62
C LEU A 110 7.41 -1.82 19.92
N GLU A 111 8.40 -2.71 20.04
CA GLU A 111 9.30 -2.77 21.22
C GLU A 111 10.09 -1.47 21.39
N ALA A 112 10.69 -0.98 20.30
CA ALA A 112 11.47 0.25 20.34
C ALA A 112 10.60 1.48 20.72
N ALA A 113 9.40 1.60 20.14
CA ALA A 113 8.46 2.68 20.47
C ALA A 113 8.00 2.58 21.93
N LYS A 114 7.62 1.40 22.40
CA LYS A 114 7.22 1.14 23.80
C LYS A 114 8.34 1.54 24.76
N GLN A 115 9.57 1.10 24.50
CA GLN A 115 10.71 1.39 25.35
C GLN A 115 11.02 2.90 25.38
N PHE A 116 11.24 3.50 24.22
CA PHE A 116 11.63 4.92 24.13
C PHE A 116 10.55 5.84 24.70
N TRP A 117 9.28 5.66 24.36
CA TRP A 117 8.21 6.52 24.87
C TRP A 117 7.96 6.30 26.36
N GLY A 118 8.08 5.05 26.85
CA GLY A 118 7.97 4.76 28.29
C GLY A 118 9.03 5.46 29.11
N GLU A 119 10.28 5.49 28.64
CA GLU A 119 11.40 6.17 29.30
C GLU A 119 11.34 7.69 29.17
N SER A 120 10.72 8.24 28.11
CA SER A 120 10.68 9.67 27.80
C SER A 120 9.36 10.37 28.21
N GLY A 121 8.76 9.97 29.31
CA GLY A 121 7.58 10.63 29.90
C GLY A 121 6.24 9.99 29.58
N GLY A 122 6.24 8.78 28.99
CA GLY A 122 5.05 8.00 28.73
C GLY A 122 4.43 8.22 27.34
N PHE A 123 3.20 7.78 27.19
CA PHE A 123 2.54 7.64 25.86
C PHE A 123 1.68 8.85 25.46
N SER A 124 1.54 9.86 26.32
CA SER A 124 0.74 11.03 26.00
C SER A 124 1.31 11.79 24.79
N GLY A 125 0.45 12.12 23.81
CA GLY A 125 0.86 12.79 22.58
C GLY A 125 1.66 11.91 21.59
N ARG A 126 1.77 10.61 21.85
CA ARG A 126 2.44 9.65 20.97
C ARG A 126 1.43 8.89 20.11
N ARG A 127 1.89 8.36 18.96
CA ARG A 127 1.06 7.57 18.05
C ARG A 127 1.87 6.54 17.27
N PHE A 128 1.39 5.30 17.27
CA PHE A 128 1.86 4.25 16.36
C PHE A 128 0.71 3.88 15.43
N HIS A 129 0.81 4.22 14.16
CA HIS A 129 -0.17 3.86 13.14
C HIS A 129 0.36 2.74 12.25
N HIS A 130 -0.38 1.64 12.16
CA HIS A 130 -0.07 0.48 11.34
C HIS A 130 -0.98 0.43 10.11
N VAL A 131 -0.37 0.37 8.93
CA VAL A 131 -1.09 0.21 7.66
C VAL A 131 -1.16 -1.27 7.29
N SER A 132 -2.36 -1.81 7.19
CA SER A 132 -2.67 -3.20 6.86
C SER A 132 -3.51 -3.30 5.57
N THR A 133 -4.12 -4.44 5.32
CA THR A 133 -4.77 -4.80 4.07
C THR A 133 -6.11 -5.49 4.32
N ASP A 134 -7.03 -5.41 3.38
CA ASP A 134 -8.30 -6.17 3.36
C ASP A 134 -8.09 -7.69 3.18
N GLU A 135 -6.94 -8.10 2.66
CA GLU A 135 -6.63 -9.51 2.44
C GLU A 135 -6.56 -10.33 3.75
N VAL A 136 -6.47 -9.68 4.91
CA VAL A 136 -6.54 -10.35 6.22
C VAL A 136 -7.90 -10.96 6.52
N PHE A 137 -8.97 -10.47 5.88
CA PHE A 137 -10.34 -10.96 6.07
C PHE A 137 -10.69 -12.18 5.23
N GLY A 138 -9.84 -12.55 4.26
CA GLY A 138 -10.10 -13.67 3.35
C GLY A 138 -10.89 -13.24 2.11
N SER A 139 -11.78 -14.10 1.60
CA SER A 139 -12.49 -13.88 0.33
C SER A 139 -14.00 -13.88 0.54
N LEU A 140 -14.68 -12.95 -0.15
CA LEU A 140 -16.14 -12.85 -0.19
C LEU A 140 -16.71 -13.64 -1.37
N SER A 141 -17.90 -14.22 -1.18
CA SER A 141 -18.77 -14.62 -2.29
C SER A 141 -19.39 -13.36 -2.94
N PRO A 142 -19.97 -13.47 -4.14
CA PRO A 142 -20.61 -12.31 -4.79
C PRO A 142 -21.73 -11.65 -3.98
N SER A 143 -22.40 -12.41 -3.12
CA SER A 143 -23.55 -11.95 -2.32
C SER A 143 -23.22 -11.60 -0.87
N ASP A 144 -22.00 -11.86 -0.40
CA ASP A 144 -21.63 -11.57 0.97
C ASP A 144 -21.58 -10.06 1.22
N PRO A 145 -21.89 -9.58 2.44
CA PRO A 145 -21.67 -8.19 2.80
C PRO A 145 -20.19 -7.85 2.74
N ALA A 146 -19.89 -6.57 2.56
CA ALA A 146 -18.52 -6.06 2.62
C ALA A 146 -17.88 -6.31 4.00
N PHE A 147 -16.55 -6.44 4.04
CA PHE A 147 -15.80 -6.61 5.29
C PHE A 147 -15.96 -5.38 6.20
N SER A 148 -16.42 -5.62 7.42
CA SER A 148 -16.41 -4.62 8.50
C SER A 148 -15.23 -4.86 9.43
N GLU A 149 -14.95 -3.92 10.34
CA GLU A 149 -13.89 -4.07 11.34
C GLU A 149 -14.14 -5.19 12.36
N THR A 150 -15.36 -5.74 12.39
CA THR A 150 -15.74 -6.89 13.22
C THR A 150 -15.73 -8.23 12.48
N THR A 151 -15.46 -8.21 11.16
CA THR A 151 -15.31 -9.45 10.39
C THR A 151 -14.10 -10.24 10.91
N PRO A 152 -14.24 -11.52 11.22
CA PRO A 152 -13.11 -12.36 11.62
C PRO A 152 -12.05 -12.44 10.52
N TYR A 153 -10.78 -12.49 10.91
CA TYR A 153 -9.68 -12.72 9.99
C TYR A 153 -9.66 -14.17 9.49
N ASP A 154 -9.53 -14.34 8.17
CA ASP A 154 -9.40 -15.64 7.48
C ASP A 154 -8.34 -15.54 6.35
N PRO A 155 -7.07 -15.20 6.67
CA PRO A 155 -6.04 -14.97 5.66
C PRO A 155 -5.72 -16.24 4.88
N ARG A 156 -5.63 -16.14 3.53
CA ARG A 156 -5.49 -17.29 2.63
C ARG A 156 -4.18 -17.36 1.87
N SER A 157 -3.24 -16.45 2.17
CA SER A 157 -1.88 -16.44 1.60
C SER A 157 -0.83 -16.22 2.69
N PRO A 158 0.45 -16.59 2.47
CA PRO A 158 1.51 -16.25 3.41
C PRO A 158 1.64 -14.74 3.66
N TYR A 159 1.41 -13.91 2.63
CA TYR A 159 1.35 -12.45 2.78
C TYR A 159 0.24 -12.04 3.74
N SER A 160 -1.01 -12.40 3.45
CA SER A 160 -2.15 -12.00 4.28
C SER A 160 -2.05 -12.55 5.72
N ALA A 161 -1.53 -13.77 5.89
CA ALA A 161 -1.27 -14.34 7.21
C ALA A 161 -0.22 -13.56 7.99
N SER A 162 0.86 -13.10 7.33
CA SER A 162 1.89 -12.25 7.97
C SER A 162 1.34 -10.89 8.37
N LYS A 163 0.45 -10.29 7.55
CA LYS A 163 -0.22 -9.01 7.88
C LYS A 163 -1.22 -9.17 9.02
N ALA A 164 -2.02 -10.24 9.01
CA ALA A 164 -2.91 -10.56 10.13
C ALA A 164 -2.14 -10.76 11.44
N SER A 165 -0.97 -11.40 11.38
CA SER A 165 -0.10 -11.59 12.54
C SER A 165 0.42 -10.25 13.09
N SER A 166 0.86 -9.32 12.23
CA SER A 166 1.28 -7.99 12.64
C SER A 166 0.13 -7.16 13.22
N ASP A 167 -1.07 -7.24 12.65
CA ASP A 167 -2.26 -6.57 13.21
C ASP A 167 -2.58 -7.06 14.62
N HIS A 168 -2.47 -8.38 14.86
CA HIS A 168 -2.66 -8.95 16.19
C HIS A 168 -1.58 -8.51 17.18
N LEU A 169 -0.31 -8.40 16.75
CA LEU A 169 0.75 -7.84 17.59
C LEU A 169 0.45 -6.40 17.98
N VAL A 170 0.09 -5.55 17.01
CA VAL A 170 -0.24 -4.14 17.26
C VAL A 170 -1.38 -4.01 18.28
N ARG A 171 -2.46 -4.77 18.13
CA ARG A 171 -3.58 -4.80 19.09
C ARG A 171 -3.14 -5.30 20.47
N ALA A 172 -2.30 -6.35 20.53
CA ALA A 172 -1.79 -6.89 21.78
C ALA A 172 -0.97 -5.85 22.56
N TYR A 173 -0.16 -5.03 21.85
CA TYR A 173 0.61 -3.96 22.50
C TYR A 173 -0.26 -2.86 23.10
N PHE A 174 -1.39 -2.55 22.48
CA PHE A 174 -2.37 -1.66 23.08
C PHE A 174 -2.99 -2.27 24.35
N HIS A 175 -3.49 -3.49 24.27
CA HIS A 175 -4.20 -4.13 25.39
C HIS A 175 -3.28 -4.46 26.56
N THR A 176 -2.02 -4.85 26.29
CA THR A 176 -1.09 -5.28 27.32
C THR A 176 -0.31 -4.12 27.93
N TYR A 177 0.12 -3.18 27.10
CA TYR A 177 1.04 -2.11 27.51
C TYR A 177 0.45 -0.72 27.43
N GLY A 178 -0.75 -0.55 26.85
CA GLY A 178 -1.35 0.76 26.63
C GLY A 178 -0.67 1.60 25.53
N LEU A 179 0.12 0.94 24.64
CA LEU A 179 0.78 1.64 23.54
C LEU A 179 -0.28 2.31 22.64
N PRO A 180 -0.14 3.61 22.30
CA PRO A 180 -1.17 4.37 21.58
C PRO A 180 -1.20 4.02 20.09
N VAL A 181 -1.82 2.92 19.74
CA VAL A 181 -1.87 2.39 18.39
C VAL A 181 -3.18 2.71 17.67
N THR A 182 -3.12 2.75 16.34
CA THR A 182 -4.27 2.68 15.43
C THR A 182 -3.91 1.83 14.23
N ILE A 183 -4.90 1.21 13.57
CA ILE A 183 -4.72 0.36 12.41
C ILE A 183 -5.66 0.81 11.30
N THR A 184 -5.20 0.79 10.05
CA THR A 184 -6.06 0.83 8.86
C THR A 184 -5.93 -0.46 8.06
N ASN A 185 -7.08 -1.07 7.68
CA ASN A 185 -7.13 -2.12 6.66
C ASN A 185 -7.62 -1.49 5.36
N CYS A 186 -6.79 -1.46 4.33
CA CYS A 186 -7.13 -0.81 3.07
C CYS A 186 -7.43 -1.81 1.96
N SER A 187 -8.29 -1.40 1.03
CA SER A 187 -8.54 -2.08 -0.23
C SER A 187 -7.41 -1.86 -1.25
N ASN A 188 -7.57 -2.36 -2.48
CA ASN A 188 -6.56 -2.29 -3.52
C ASN A 188 -6.27 -0.84 -3.94
N ASN A 189 -5.04 -0.41 -3.71
CA ASN A 189 -4.60 0.94 -4.07
C ASN A 189 -4.14 1.04 -5.52
N TYR A 190 -4.36 2.21 -6.14
CA TYR A 190 -3.83 2.56 -7.45
C TYR A 190 -3.49 4.05 -7.54
N GLY A 191 -2.65 4.44 -8.50
CA GLY A 191 -2.25 5.83 -8.70
C GLY A 191 -0.78 6.02 -9.04
N PRO A 192 -0.27 7.26 -8.94
CA PRO A 192 1.13 7.63 -9.18
C PRO A 192 2.13 6.82 -8.37
N TYR A 193 3.29 6.50 -8.97
CA TYR A 193 4.42 5.78 -8.34
C TYR A 193 4.14 4.30 -7.99
N GLN A 194 3.04 3.71 -8.42
CA GLN A 194 2.79 2.28 -8.20
C GLN A 194 3.73 1.43 -9.04
N PHE A 195 4.39 0.46 -8.39
CA PHE A 195 5.37 -0.40 -9.06
C PHE A 195 4.74 -1.21 -10.19
N PRO A 196 5.37 -1.29 -11.38
CA PRO A 196 4.73 -1.79 -12.61
C PRO A 196 4.50 -3.31 -12.68
N GLU A 197 4.57 -4.03 -11.58
CA GLU A 197 4.16 -5.44 -11.47
C GLU A 197 2.67 -5.59 -11.10
N LYS A 198 2.03 -4.50 -10.66
CA LYS A 198 0.62 -4.50 -10.27
C LYS A 198 -0.28 -4.26 -11.50
N LEU A 199 -1.55 -4.71 -11.38
CA LEU A 199 -2.48 -4.79 -12.50
C LEU A 199 -2.55 -3.48 -13.31
N ILE A 200 -2.93 -2.36 -12.70
CA ILE A 200 -3.17 -1.10 -13.44
C ILE A 200 -1.90 -0.62 -14.15
N PRO A 201 -0.76 -0.38 -13.48
CA PRO A 201 0.42 0.08 -14.19
C PRO A 201 0.97 -0.92 -15.22
N LEU A 202 0.85 -2.23 -14.95
CA LEU A 202 1.25 -3.25 -15.91
C LEU A 202 0.43 -3.15 -17.20
N MET A 203 -0.91 -3.02 -17.10
CA MET A 203 -1.79 -2.88 -18.26
C MET A 203 -1.49 -1.61 -19.05
N VAL A 204 -1.35 -0.46 -18.36
CA VAL A 204 -0.99 0.80 -19.00
C VAL A 204 0.33 0.67 -19.79
N LEU A 205 1.39 0.18 -19.16
CA LEU A 205 2.71 0.10 -19.78
C LEU A 205 2.80 -0.97 -20.88
N ASN A 206 2.07 -2.07 -20.75
CA ASN A 206 1.98 -3.07 -21.81
C ASN A 206 1.22 -2.52 -23.02
N ALA A 207 0.08 -1.88 -22.80
CA ALA A 207 -0.72 -1.28 -23.87
C ALA A 207 0.08 -0.25 -24.66
N VAL A 208 0.76 0.69 -23.99
CA VAL A 208 1.63 1.70 -24.62
C VAL A 208 2.75 1.09 -25.46
N ARG A 209 3.19 -0.14 -25.12
CA ARG A 209 4.25 -0.86 -25.83
C ARG A 209 3.72 -1.87 -26.86
N GLY A 210 2.42 -1.93 -27.09
CA GLY A 210 1.78 -2.93 -27.97
C GLY A 210 1.93 -4.38 -27.50
N LYS A 211 2.15 -4.60 -26.19
CA LYS A 211 2.27 -5.92 -25.58
C LYS A 211 0.91 -6.45 -25.13
N ALA A 212 0.79 -7.79 -25.02
CA ALA A 212 -0.41 -8.44 -24.52
C ALA A 212 -0.82 -7.94 -23.12
N LEU A 213 -2.13 -7.78 -22.90
CA LEU A 213 -2.75 -7.44 -21.62
C LEU A 213 -3.30 -8.72 -20.99
N PRO A 214 -2.60 -9.36 -20.05
CA PRO A 214 -2.98 -10.65 -19.52
C PRO A 214 -4.20 -10.54 -18.59
N ILE A 215 -5.29 -11.21 -18.95
CA ILE A 215 -6.51 -11.34 -18.15
C ILE A 215 -6.52 -12.72 -17.49
N TYR A 216 -6.45 -12.78 -16.17
CA TYR A 216 -6.46 -14.03 -15.41
C TYR A 216 -7.83 -14.69 -15.44
N GLY A 217 -7.86 -15.98 -15.87
CA GLY A 217 -9.07 -16.79 -15.91
C GLY A 217 -10.18 -16.12 -16.73
N ASP A 218 -11.36 -15.95 -16.13
CA ASP A 218 -12.52 -15.29 -16.76
C ASP A 218 -12.52 -13.75 -16.60
N GLY A 219 -11.54 -13.18 -15.89
CA GLY A 219 -11.45 -11.75 -15.61
C GLY A 219 -12.50 -11.20 -14.65
N LYS A 220 -13.32 -12.07 -14.03
CA LYS A 220 -14.45 -11.66 -13.17
C LYS A 220 -14.12 -11.64 -11.68
N GLN A 221 -12.85 -11.56 -11.33
CA GLN A 221 -12.45 -11.22 -9.97
C GLN A 221 -12.82 -9.75 -9.70
N ILE A 222 -13.36 -9.49 -8.51
CA ILE A 222 -13.80 -8.17 -8.08
C ILE A 222 -12.82 -7.64 -7.04
N ARG A 223 -12.39 -6.40 -7.20
CA ARG A 223 -11.56 -5.67 -6.24
C ARG A 223 -12.20 -4.32 -5.95
N ASP A 224 -12.10 -3.90 -4.70
CA ASP A 224 -12.42 -2.53 -4.29
C ASP A 224 -11.19 -1.66 -4.57
N TRP A 225 -11.33 -0.65 -5.42
CA TRP A 225 -10.23 0.17 -5.89
C TRP A 225 -10.22 1.55 -5.21
N LEU A 226 -9.11 1.86 -4.56
CA LEU A 226 -8.89 3.07 -3.77
C LEU A 226 -7.76 3.91 -4.37
N TYR A 227 -8.06 5.16 -4.75
CA TYR A 227 -7.02 6.06 -5.24
C TYR A 227 -6.04 6.43 -4.11
N VAL A 228 -4.74 6.42 -4.41
CA VAL A 228 -3.70 6.51 -3.39
C VAL A 228 -3.72 7.79 -2.57
N GLU A 229 -4.14 8.92 -3.16
CA GLU A 229 -4.24 10.18 -2.42
C GLU A 229 -5.39 10.15 -1.40
N ASP A 230 -6.52 9.52 -1.72
CA ASP A 230 -7.62 9.31 -0.78
C ASP A 230 -7.17 8.41 0.37
N HIS A 231 -6.38 7.37 0.09
CA HIS A 231 -5.81 6.52 1.12
C HIS A 231 -4.84 7.31 2.03
N CYS A 232 -3.98 8.14 1.46
CA CYS A 232 -3.09 9.00 2.26
C CYS A 232 -3.87 9.90 3.23
N GLU A 233 -4.98 10.50 2.77
CA GLU A 233 -5.84 11.30 3.64
C GLU A 233 -6.49 10.45 4.74
N ALA A 234 -6.96 9.22 4.43
CA ALA A 234 -7.51 8.31 5.43
C ALA A 234 -6.50 7.97 6.51
N ILE A 235 -5.29 7.55 6.13
CA ILE A 235 -4.20 7.24 7.05
C ILE A 235 -3.90 8.44 7.96
N TYR A 236 -3.77 9.62 7.37
CA TYR A 236 -3.51 10.85 8.13
C TYR A 236 -4.61 11.12 9.16
N ARG A 237 -5.89 11.05 8.77
CA ARG A 237 -7.01 11.27 9.70
C ARG A 237 -7.05 10.23 10.82
N VAL A 238 -6.83 8.94 10.50
CA VAL A 238 -6.79 7.89 11.52
C VAL A 238 -5.57 8.05 12.43
N ALA A 239 -4.41 8.37 11.89
CA ALA A 239 -3.22 8.61 12.70
C ALA A 239 -3.36 9.81 13.62
N LYS A 240 -4.04 10.87 13.18
CA LYS A 240 -4.24 12.11 13.94
C LYS A 240 -5.38 12.01 14.95
N ASP A 241 -6.55 11.60 14.51
CA ASP A 241 -7.81 11.73 15.22
C ASP A 241 -8.49 10.39 15.55
N GLY A 242 -7.97 9.27 15.01
CA GLY A 242 -8.51 7.95 15.24
C GLY A 242 -8.44 7.54 16.71
N LYS A 243 -9.46 6.85 17.19
CA LYS A 243 -9.52 6.34 18.56
C LYS A 243 -8.44 5.29 18.79
N LEU A 244 -7.71 5.43 19.89
CA LEU A 244 -6.63 4.53 20.27
C LEU A 244 -7.12 3.08 20.44
N GLY A 245 -6.34 2.13 19.94
CA GLY A 245 -6.66 0.69 19.96
C GLY A 245 -7.63 0.26 18.88
N GLU A 246 -8.18 1.18 18.08
CA GLU A 246 -9.19 0.88 17.08
C GLU A 246 -8.59 0.63 15.69
N THR A 247 -9.30 -0.19 14.91
CA THR A 247 -9.06 -0.42 13.50
C THR A 247 -10.12 0.32 12.68
N TYR A 248 -9.72 0.81 11.51
CA TYR A 248 -10.59 1.46 10.53
C TYR A 248 -10.40 0.84 9.16
N ASN A 249 -11.49 0.43 8.54
CA ASN A 249 -11.51 -0.02 7.16
C ASN A 249 -11.49 1.18 6.21
N VAL A 250 -10.67 1.09 5.15
CA VAL A 250 -10.49 2.13 4.15
C VAL A 250 -10.69 1.51 2.76
N GLY A 251 -11.69 1.93 2.03
CA GLY A 251 -12.04 1.42 0.71
C GLY A 251 -12.49 2.53 -0.24
N GLY A 252 -12.37 2.28 -1.53
CA GLY A 252 -12.78 3.22 -2.57
C GLY A 252 -14.26 3.18 -2.90
N GLY A 253 -14.95 2.09 -2.52
CA GLY A 253 -16.36 1.87 -2.88
C GLY A 253 -16.57 1.51 -4.35
N ASN A 254 -15.51 1.32 -5.13
CA ASN A 254 -15.52 1.00 -6.55
C ASN A 254 -15.15 -0.47 -6.76
N GLN A 255 -16.11 -1.29 -7.17
CA GLN A 255 -15.97 -2.74 -7.23
C GLN A 255 -16.20 -3.31 -8.65
N PRO A 256 -15.43 -2.89 -9.68
CA PRO A 256 -15.53 -3.44 -11.02
C PRO A 256 -14.96 -4.86 -11.09
N TYR A 257 -15.35 -5.62 -12.11
CA TYR A 257 -14.60 -6.79 -12.54
C TYR A 257 -13.23 -6.36 -13.09
N ASN A 258 -12.22 -7.20 -12.92
CA ASN A 258 -10.88 -6.88 -13.46
C ASN A 258 -10.89 -6.68 -14.97
N ILE A 259 -11.72 -7.43 -15.71
CA ILE A 259 -11.85 -7.27 -17.16
C ILE A 259 -12.45 -5.91 -17.53
N ASP A 260 -13.45 -5.42 -16.78
CA ASP A 260 -14.07 -4.12 -17.02
C ASP A 260 -13.08 -3.00 -16.71
N LEU A 261 -12.32 -3.12 -15.64
CA LEU A 261 -11.25 -2.18 -15.29
C LEU A 261 -10.19 -2.07 -16.40
N VAL A 262 -9.75 -3.21 -16.96
CA VAL A 262 -8.76 -3.22 -18.05
C VAL A 262 -9.39 -2.62 -19.33
N THR A 263 -10.66 -2.88 -19.60
CA THR A 263 -11.38 -2.27 -20.72
C THR A 263 -11.44 -0.75 -20.58
N GLU A 264 -11.70 -0.24 -19.36
CA GLU A 264 -11.70 1.20 -19.10
C GLU A 264 -10.30 1.82 -19.28
N ILE A 265 -9.25 1.16 -18.83
CA ILE A 265 -7.87 1.60 -19.11
C ILE A 265 -7.60 1.70 -20.61
N CYS A 266 -8.06 0.71 -21.39
CA CYS A 266 -7.94 0.73 -22.86
C CYS A 266 -8.71 1.90 -23.46
N SER A 267 -9.94 2.18 -23.01
CA SER A 267 -10.75 3.30 -23.46
C SER A 267 -10.07 4.65 -23.22
N VAL A 268 -9.51 4.85 -22.04
CA VAL A 268 -8.72 6.06 -21.71
C VAL A 268 -7.48 6.18 -22.61
N LEU A 269 -6.78 5.06 -22.86
CA LEU A 269 -5.63 5.06 -23.77
C LEU A 269 -6.01 5.32 -25.21
N ASP A 270 -7.16 4.81 -25.70
CA ASP A 270 -7.65 5.07 -27.05
C ASP A 270 -7.96 6.56 -27.28
N GLU A 271 -8.43 7.27 -26.25
CA GLU A 271 -8.60 8.73 -26.31
C GLU A 271 -7.25 9.48 -26.30
N LEU A 272 -6.30 9.06 -25.46
CA LEU A 272 -5.01 9.75 -25.28
C LEU A 272 -3.97 9.38 -26.34
N ARG A 273 -4.11 8.21 -26.98
CA ARG A 273 -3.19 7.63 -27.97
C ARG A 273 -3.95 6.98 -29.13
N PRO A 274 -4.78 7.74 -29.88
CA PRO A 274 -5.69 7.21 -30.91
C PRO A 274 -4.96 6.49 -32.06
N GLU A 275 -3.68 6.78 -32.27
CA GLU A 275 -2.87 6.14 -33.30
C GLU A 275 -2.61 4.65 -33.06
N ALA A 276 -2.74 4.20 -31.80
CA ALA A 276 -2.54 2.80 -31.39
C ALA A 276 -3.85 2.05 -31.07
N ALA A 277 -4.99 2.72 -31.22
CA ALA A 277 -6.32 2.14 -30.94
C ALA A 277 -6.71 1.04 -31.95
N PRO A 278 -7.53 0.05 -31.57
CA PRO A 278 -8.07 -0.14 -30.21
C PRO A 278 -7.12 -0.94 -29.30
N HIS A 279 -6.74 -0.38 -28.17
CA HIS A 279 -5.86 -1.06 -27.20
C HIS A 279 -6.50 -2.33 -26.60
N ALA A 280 -7.84 -2.41 -26.57
CA ALA A 280 -8.56 -3.61 -26.12
C ALA A 280 -8.25 -4.86 -26.97
N ALA A 281 -7.77 -4.70 -28.21
CA ALA A 281 -7.32 -5.83 -29.05
C ALA A 281 -6.09 -6.56 -28.48
N LEU A 282 -5.39 -5.97 -27.54
CA LEU A 282 -4.23 -6.57 -26.87
C LEU A 282 -4.62 -7.48 -25.69
N MET A 283 -5.89 -7.48 -25.25
CA MET A 283 -6.37 -8.31 -24.15
C MET A 283 -6.28 -9.78 -24.49
N THR A 284 -5.67 -10.56 -23.58
CA THR A 284 -5.42 -11.99 -23.78
C THR A 284 -5.69 -12.75 -22.49
N HIS A 285 -6.58 -13.74 -22.52
CA HIS A 285 -6.84 -14.59 -21.36
C HIS A 285 -5.66 -15.53 -21.11
N VAL A 286 -5.28 -15.62 -19.83
CA VAL A 286 -4.20 -16.51 -19.34
C VAL A 286 -4.72 -17.39 -18.21
N THR A 287 -3.99 -18.47 -17.89
CA THR A 287 -4.33 -19.37 -16.77
C THR A 287 -4.39 -18.60 -15.46
N ASP A 288 -5.45 -18.81 -14.68
CA ASP A 288 -5.61 -18.19 -13.38
C ASP A 288 -4.59 -18.69 -12.36
N ARG A 289 -4.32 -17.87 -11.34
CA ARG A 289 -3.42 -18.25 -10.26
C ARG A 289 -4.12 -19.16 -9.24
N PRO A 290 -3.42 -20.12 -8.61
CA PRO A 290 -3.99 -20.91 -7.52
C PRO A 290 -4.44 -20.03 -6.36
N GLY A 291 -5.62 -20.34 -5.79
CA GLY A 291 -6.15 -19.62 -4.64
C GLY A 291 -6.52 -18.16 -4.92
N HIS A 292 -6.89 -17.82 -6.16
CA HIS A 292 -7.30 -16.47 -6.50
C HIS A 292 -8.65 -16.12 -5.90
N ASP A 293 -8.64 -15.27 -4.88
CA ASP A 293 -9.85 -14.80 -4.20
C ASP A 293 -10.81 -14.09 -5.17
N ARG A 294 -12.11 -14.40 -5.02
CA ARG A 294 -13.13 -13.95 -5.97
C ARG A 294 -13.50 -12.48 -5.80
N ARG A 295 -13.69 -12.03 -4.54
CA ARG A 295 -14.15 -10.67 -4.27
C ARG A 295 -13.56 -10.12 -2.98
N TYR A 296 -13.16 -8.86 -3.03
CA TYR A 296 -12.88 -8.00 -1.89
C TYR A 296 -13.79 -6.78 -1.93
N ALA A 297 -14.31 -6.38 -0.78
CA ALA A 297 -15.11 -5.17 -0.61
C ALA A 297 -15.03 -4.70 0.83
N MET A 298 -14.86 -3.40 1.04
CA MET A 298 -14.69 -2.79 2.36
C MET A 298 -15.91 -1.97 2.77
N ASP A 299 -16.40 -2.20 3.99
CA ASP A 299 -17.37 -1.31 4.63
C ASP A 299 -16.62 -0.17 5.34
N ILE A 300 -16.80 1.06 4.84
CA ILE A 300 -16.17 2.27 5.35
C ILE A 300 -17.09 3.08 6.28
N THR A 301 -18.19 2.50 6.75
CA THR A 301 -19.18 3.20 7.58
C THR A 301 -18.56 3.79 8.85
N LYS A 302 -17.64 3.06 9.49
CA LYS A 302 -16.99 3.49 10.73
C LYS A 302 -16.13 4.74 10.52
N ILE A 303 -15.19 4.72 9.57
CA ILE A 303 -14.30 5.86 9.31
C ILE A 303 -15.09 7.08 8.85
N ARG A 304 -16.15 6.89 8.05
CA ARG A 304 -17.06 7.97 7.62
C ARG A 304 -17.76 8.60 8.81
N ARG A 305 -18.33 7.78 9.69
CA ARG A 305 -19.07 8.25 10.88
C ARG A 305 -18.17 8.94 11.90
N GLU A 306 -17.00 8.37 12.18
CA GLU A 306 -16.16 8.80 13.30
C GLU A 306 -15.16 9.89 12.91
N LEU A 307 -14.67 9.87 11.67
CA LEU A 307 -13.62 10.78 11.20
C LEU A 307 -14.05 11.66 10.01
N GLY A 308 -15.29 11.51 9.53
CA GLY A 308 -15.81 12.30 8.41
C GLY A 308 -15.08 12.05 7.09
N TRP A 309 -14.35 10.93 6.97
CA TRP A 309 -13.63 10.61 5.74
C TRP A 309 -14.48 9.76 4.79
N ALA A 310 -14.38 10.07 3.50
CA ALA A 310 -14.83 9.24 2.39
C ALA A 310 -13.91 9.46 1.19
N PRO A 311 -13.76 8.48 0.28
CA PRO A 311 -13.00 8.68 -0.94
C PRO A 311 -13.61 9.80 -1.77
N ARG A 312 -12.77 10.56 -2.46
CA ARG A 312 -13.18 11.70 -3.33
C ARG A 312 -13.08 11.37 -4.80
N HIS A 313 -12.22 10.39 -5.16
CA HIS A 313 -12.01 10.02 -6.54
C HIS A 313 -12.95 8.88 -6.94
N GLU A 314 -13.79 9.15 -7.96
CA GLU A 314 -14.48 8.09 -8.71
C GLU A 314 -13.46 7.30 -9.53
N ILE A 315 -13.76 6.03 -9.83
CA ILE A 315 -12.79 5.13 -10.51
C ILE A 315 -12.37 5.69 -11.88
N GLU A 316 -13.29 6.25 -12.64
CA GLU A 316 -13.04 6.79 -13.99
C GLU A 316 -12.04 7.96 -13.93
N SER A 317 -12.27 8.91 -13.03
CA SER A 317 -11.36 10.07 -12.86
C SER A 317 -10.00 9.68 -12.35
N GLY A 318 -9.93 8.75 -11.39
CA GLY A 318 -8.68 8.24 -10.82
C GLY A 318 -7.88 7.41 -11.84
N LEU A 319 -8.55 6.58 -12.66
CA LEU A 319 -7.88 5.83 -13.72
C LEU A 319 -7.29 6.76 -14.77
N ARG A 320 -8.06 7.75 -15.23
CA ARG A 320 -7.57 8.76 -16.19
C ARG A 320 -6.33 9.48 -15.64
N ALA A 321 -6.40 9.99 -14.42
CA ALA A 321 -5.25 10.65 -13.77
C ALA A 321 -4.04 9.71 -13.66
N THR A 322 -4.27 8.44 -13.38
CA THR A 322 -3.21 7.43 -13.30
C THR A 322 -2.58 7.18 -14.67
N VAL A 323 -3.39 6.97 -15.71
CA VAL A 323 -2.88 6.77 -17.09
C VAL A 323 -2.07 7.98 -17.56
N GLU A 324 -2.62 9.19 -17.40
CA GLU A 324 -1.94 10.44 -17.75
C GLU A 324 -0.61 10.60 -17.00
N TRP A 325 -0.57 10.20 -15.73
CA TRP A 325 0.66 10.23 -14.94
C TRP A 325 1.74 9.30 -15.54
N TYR A 326 1.42 8.04 -15.87
CA TYR A 326 2.40 7.12 -16.48
C TYR A 326 2.85 7.59 -17.86
N LEU A 327 1.97 8.21 -18.64
CA LEU A 327 2.31 8.76 -19.96
C LEU A 327 3.26 9.98 -19.87
N SER A 328 3.15 10.77 -18.81
CA SER A 328 3.95 11.99 -18.61
C SER A 328 5.24 11.78 -17.82
N HIS A 329 5.38 10.66 -17.06
CA HIS A 329 6.55 10.37 -16.22
C HIS A 329 7.44 9.26 -16.80
N THR A 330 7.78 9.40 -18.08
CA THR A 330 8.56 8.39 -18.82
C THR A 330 9.93 8.12 -18.23
N ASP A 331 10.59 9.13 -17.66
CA ASP A 331 11.90 9.00 -17.03
C ASP A 331 11.80 8.15 -15.75
N TRP A 332 10.78 8.38 -14.93
CA TRP A 332 10.50 7.55 -13.77
C TRP A 332 10.22 6.09 -14.19
N VAL A 333 9.37 5.91 -15.20
CA VAL A 333 9.08 4.58 -15.75
C VAL A 333 10.34 3.88 -16.22
N ALA A 334 11.22 4.58 -16.96
CA ALA A 334 12.47 4.03 -17.45
C ALA A 334 13.39 3.62 -16.29
N ALA A 335 13.54 4.47 -15.27
CA ALA A 335 14.39 4.20 -14.11
C ALA A 335 13.89 3.00 -13.28
N VAL A 336 12.58 2.89 -13.05
CA VAL A 336 12.00 1.79 -12.29
C VAL A 336 12.08 0.45 -13.06
N LEU A 337 11.88 0.48 -14.37
CA LEU A 337 11.98 -0.72 -15.21
C LEU A 337 13.43 -1.21 -15.41
N ALA A 338 14.40 -0.33 -15.21
CA ALA A 338 15.83 -0.67 -15.26
C ALA A 338 16.35 -1.28 -13.94
N GLN A 339 15.54 -1.35 -12.89
CA GLN A 339 15.95 -1.97 -11.63
C GLN A 339 16.23 -3.46 -11.80
N ASP A 340 17.25 -3.95 -11.10
CA ASP A 340 17.66 -5.33 -11.13
C ASP A 340 16.52 -6.29 -10.74
N GLY A 341 16.37 -7.37 -11.52
CA GLY A 341 15.38 -8.43 -11.28
C GLY A 341 13.95 -8.13 -11.74
N TYR A 342 13.63 -6.91 -12.24
CA TYR A 342 12.29 -6.62 -12.76
C TYR A 342 11.95 -7.45 -14.01
N SER A 343 12.84 -7.47 -15.01
CA SER A 343 12.62 -8.22 -16.24
C SER A 343 12.53 -9.74 -16.00
N ASP A 344 13.36 -10.26 -15.09
CA ASP A 344 13.35 -11.68 -14.72
C ASP A 344 12.06 -12.08 -14.02
N TRP A 345 11.55 -11.19 -13.17
CA TRP A 345 10.27 -11.38 -12.49
C TRP A 345 9.09 -11.40 -13.46
N LEU A 346 9.03 -10.47 -14.41
CA LEU A 346 7.97 -10.45 -15.44
C LEU A 346 8.00 -11.70 -16.30
N THR A 347 9.17 -12.11 -16.76
CA THR A 347 9.34 -13.33 -17.56
C THR A 347 8.89 -14.57 -16.79
N LYS A 348 9.26 -14.68 -15.52
CA LYS A 348 8.90 -15.83 -14.68
C LYS A 348 7.39 -15.89 -14.37
N ASN A 349 6.77 -14.74 -14.11
CA ASN A 349 5.38 -14.70 -13.64
C ASN A 349 4.34 -14.58 -14.75
N TYR A 350 4.67 -13.94 -15.87
CA TYR A 350 3.69 -13.65 -16.92
C TYR A 350 3.99 -14.35 -18.23
N GLU A 351 5.24 -14.40 -18.71
CA GLU A 351 5.56 -14.99 -20.02
C GLU A 351 5.59 -16.54 -19.98
N LYS A 352 5.88 -17.15 -18.83
CA LYS A 352 5.90 -18.61 -18.63
C LYS A 352 4.60 -19.22 -18.14
N ARG A 353 3.59 -18.40 -17.82
CA ARG A 353 2.23 -18.89 -17.55
C ARG A 353 1.51 -19.09 -18.89
N LYS A 354 1.51 -20.33 -19.36
CA LYS A 354 0.71 -20.78 -20.52
C LYS A 354 -0.66 -21.23 -20.06
#